data_b6659a08ea20450748ee8c8aae2a446d
#
_entry.id   b6659a08ea20450748ee8c8aae2a446d
#
_cell.length_a   1.000
_cell.length_b   1.000
_cell.length_c   1.000
_cell.angle_alpha   90.00
_cell.angle_beta   90.00
_cell.angle_gamma   90.00
#
_symmetry.space_group_name_H-M   'P 1'
#
loop_
_entity.id
_entity.type
_entity.pdbx_description
1 polymer ?
#
loop_
_entity_poly.entity_id
_entity_poly.type
_entity_poly.pdbx_seq_one_letter_code
_entity_poly.pdbx_strand_id
1 'polypeptide(L)'
;TVILDAPTVETGTGSNTCNVLGCAESLNFLGVTPEKILWNHVVNTDTSLKDCVQTDSSVAYLQSEVIAVAVEEIRREVLERAEPIFKVKSEEMDIVDGRIFVRANPDQSQTVKEVLFQGDLVPIVITKSKLANAQKTGVPYFANFAEVEVDTDTGKVDVLHLVVINDCGTVMFASGAEAQQVGGQVMGLGETLTEEIIYDEITGVPLNFNFIDYKIPTMADMPEIDPILLEIWKGAGEYGACGIGEGTLTCTPRAIMNAIYNAIGVRINDIPIKPEKILRALGKV
;
A
#
# COMPACT_ATOMS: atom_id res chain seq x y z
N THR A 1 -15.57 -20.87 -5.24
CA THR A 1 -14.18 -20.40 -5.41
C THR A 1 -14.18 -19.21 -6.36
N VAL A 2 -13.52 -18.16 -5.99
CA VAL A 2 -13.26 -16.99 -6.81
C VAL A 2 -11.79 -17.04 -7.24
N ILE A 3 -11.53 -16.73 -8.49
CA ILE A 3 -10.16 -16.53 -8.99
C ILE A 3 -10.04 -15.05 -9.32
N LEU A 4 -9.13 -14.36 -8.64
CA LEU A 4 -8.78 -12.98 -8.94
C LEU A 4 -7.52 -12.97 -9.80
N ASP A 5 -7.65 -12.48 -11.03
CA ASP A 5 -6.54 -12.29 -11.96
C ASP A 5 -6.33 -10.80 -12.18
N ALA A 6 -5.22 -10.30 -11.71
CA ALA A 6 -4.80 -8.92 -11.91
C ALA A 6 -3.30 -8.88 -12.21
N PRO A 7 -2.86 -8.01 -13.12
CA PRO A 7 -1.47 -8.00 -13.61
C PRO A 7 -0.49 -7.30 -12.64
N THR A 8 -0.85 -7.18 -11.38
CA THR A 8 0.01 -6.59 -10.35
C THR A 8 1.10 -7.56 -9.90
N VAL A 9 2.30 -7.06 -9.73
CA VAL A 9 3.45 -7.81 -9.20
C VAL A 9 3.68 -7.41 -7.74
N GLU A 10 3.80 -8.38 -6.85
CA GLU A 10 4.17 -8.10 -5.46
C GLU A 10 5.64 -7.69 -5.36
N THR A 11 5.87 -6.50 -4.86
CA THR A 11 7.20 -5.93 -4.64
C THR A 11 7.58 -5.85 -3.15
N GLY A 12 6.85 -6.56 -2.30
CA GLY A 12 7.01 -6.53 -0.84
C GLY A 12 6.12 -5.49 -0.14
N THR A 13 5.27 -4.80 -0.90
CA THR A 13 4.38 -3.75 -0.37
C THR A 13 3.05 -4.27 0.21
N GLY A 14 2.74 -5.56 0.01
CA GLY A 14 1.44 -6.14 0.41
C GLY A 14 0.28 -5.82 -0.53
N SER A 15 0.56 -5.30 -1.74
CA SER A 15 -0.46 -4.91 -2.71
C SER A 15 -1.36 -6.07 -3.13
N ASN A 16 -0.83 -7.27 -3.30
CA ASN A 16 -1.61 -8.45 -3.63
C ASN A 16 -2.59 -8.83 -2.50
N THR A 17 -2.15 -8.71 -1.25
CA THR A 17 -3.02 -8.91 -0.09
C THR A 17 -4.14 -7.87 -0.04
N CYS A 18 -3.82 -6.59 -0.27
CA CYS A 18 -4.83 -5.52 -0.38
C CYS A 18 -5.87 -5.84 -1.45
N ASN A 19 -5.45 -6.32 -2.63
CA ASN A 19 -6.37 -6.68 -3.71
C ASN A 19 -7.30 -7.85 -3.35
N VAL A 20 -6.77 -8.88 -2.65
CA VAL A 20 -7.59 -10.00 -2.16
C VAL A 20 -8.60 -9.54 -1.11
N LEU A 21 -8.17 -8.71 -0.15
CA LEU A 21 -9.04 -8.18 0.89
C LEU A 21 -10.13 -7.27 0.29
N GLY A 22 -9.76 -6.36 -0.62
CA GLY A 22 -10.72 -5.51 -1.32
C GLY A 22 -11.70 -6.31 -2.19
N CYS A 23 -11.25 -7.38 -2.85
CA CYS A 23 -12.11 -8.29 -3.59
C CYS A 23 -13.10 -9.00 -2.67
N ALA A 24 -12.65 -9.47 -1.50
CA ALA A 24 -13.53 -10.12 -0.52
C ALA A 24 -14.58 -9.14 0.02
N GLU A 25 -14.18 -7.90 0.34
CA GLU A 25 -15.10 -6.85 0.78
C GLU A 25 -16.16 -6.54 -0.28
N SER A 26 -15.76 -6.38 -1.55
CA SER A 26 -16.70 -6.17 -2.65
C SER A 26 -17.64 -7.36 -2.87
N LEU A 27 -17.18 -8.59 -2.61
CA LEU A 27 -17.96 -9.83 -2.77
C LEU A 27 -18.68 -10.26 -1.49
N ASN A 28 -18.73 -9.42 -0.45
CA ASN A 28 -19.35 -9.76 0.83
C ASN A 28 -20.81 -10.18 0.68
N PHE A 29 -21.55 -9.59 -0.26
CA PHE A 29 -22.92 -9.97 -0.57
C PHE A 29 -23.08 -11.45 -1.02
N LEU A 30 -22.01 -12.08 -1.51
CA LEU A 30 -21.96 -13.51 -1.85
C LEU A 30 -21.51 -14.39 -0.67
N GLY A 31 -21.13 -13.82 0.47
CA GLY A 31 -20.55 -14.54 1.60
C GLY A 31 -19.16 -15.12 1.26
N VAL A 32 -18.40 -14.44 0.39
CA VAL A 32 -17.04 -14.82 0.03
C VAL A 32 -16.07 -14.21 1.03
N THR A 33 -15.23 -15.06 1.62
CA THR A 33 -14.16 -14.63 2.53
C THR A 33 -12.81 -14.64 1.81
N PRO A 34 -11.78 -13.94 2.30
CA PRO A 34 -10.47 -13.87 1.63
C PRO A 34 -9.87 -15.24 1.31
N GLU A 35 -10.06 -16.24 2.19
CA GLU A 35 -9.51 -17.60 2.04
C GLU A 35 -10.14 -18.36 0.86
N LYS A 36 -11.28 -17.88 0.35
CA LYS A 36 -11.97 -18.47 -0.82
C LYS A 36 -11.55 -17.81 -2.14
N ILE A 37 -10.70 -16.80 -2.08
CA ILE A 37 -10.18 -16.09 -3.25
C ILE A 37 -8.80 -16.64 -3.57
N LEU A 38 -8.65 -17.20 -4.76
CA LEU A 38 -7.37 -17.63 -5.30
C LEU A 38 -6.79 -16.47 -6.11
N TRP A 39 -5.62 -16.00 -5.69
CA TRP A 39 -4.85 -15.03 -6.45
C TRP A 39 -4.07 -15.73 -7.56
N ASN A 40 -4.27 -15.33 -8.81
CA ASN A 40 -3.44 -15.77 -9.92
C ASN A 40 -2.22 -14.86 -10.05
N HIS A 41 -1.04 -15.35 -9.60
CA HIS A 41 0.20 -14.57 -9.61
C HIS A 41 1.11 -14.83 -10.81
N VAL A 42 0.60 -15.48 -11.84
CA VAL A 42 1.40 -15.71 -13.04
C VAL A 42 1.24 -14.49 -13.95
N VAL A 43 2.19 -13.57 -13.86
CA VAL A 43 2.27 -12.43 -14.77
C VAL A 43 3.26 -12.73 -15.88
N ASN A 44 2.81 -12.64 -17.12
CA ASN A 44 3.67 -12.78 -18.29
C ASN A 44 3.22 -11.84 -19.42
N THR A 45 4.15 -11.48 -20.30
CA THR A 45 3.91 -10.49 -21.36
C THR A 45 2.97 -10.95 -22.46
N ASP A 46 2.69 -12.25 -22.55
CA ASP A 46 1.88 -12.82 -23.63
C ASP A 46 0.38 -12.87 -23.26
N THR A 47 0.07 -13.10 -21.97
CA THR A 47 -1.30 -13.39 -21.55
C THR A 47 -1.85 -12.45 -20.47
N SER A 48 -0.98 -11.74 -19.74
CA SER A 48 -1.44 -10.83 -18.69
C SER A 48 -2.15 -9.62 -19.26
N LEU A 49 -3.18 -9.18 -18.55
CA LEU A 49 -3.87 -7.94 -18.86
C LEU A 49 -2.89 -6.76 -18.77
N LYS A 50 -3.17 -5.72 -19.55
CA LYS A 50 -2.38 -4.49 -19.47
C LYS A 50 -2.71 -3.75 -18.18
N ASP A 51 -1.68 -3.38 -17.43
CA ASP A 51 -1.78 -2.57 -16.22
C ASP A 51 -1.01 -1.26 -16.36
N CYS A 52 -1.22 -0.37 -15.40
CA CYS A 52 -0.39 0.82 -15.21
C CYS A 52 0.95 0.46 -14.58
N VAL A 53 1.88 1.39 -14.62
CA VAL A 53 3.17 1.27 -13.90
C VAL A 53 2.89 1.20 -12.40
N GLN A 54 3.57 0.29 -11.70
CA GLN A 54 3.49 0.14 -10.25
C GLN A 54 4.38 1.18 -9.56
N THR A 55 3.87 2.40 -9.45
CA THR A 55 4.57 3.55 -8.90
C THR A 55 3.58 4.48 -8.18
N ASP A 56 4.10 5.55 -7.58
CA ASP A 56 3.34 6.63 -6.92
C ASP A 56 2.43 6.11 -5.80
N SER A 57 2.79 4.99 -5.18
CA SER A 57 2.00 4.34 -4.13
C SER A 57 0.52 4.10 -4.53
N SER A 58 0.25 3.88 -5.81
CA SER A 58 -1.10 3.96 -6.37
C SER A 58 -1.81 2.62 -6.55
N VAL A 59 -1.07 1.52 -6.56
CA VAL A 59 -1.59 0.20 -6.98
C VAL A 59 -2.80 -0.25 -6.16
N ALA A 60 -2.72 -0.23 -4.84
CA ALA A 60 -3.77 -0.77 -3.98
C ALA A 60 -5.13 -0.06 -4.20
N TYR A 61 -5.15 1.28 -4.21
CA TYR A 61 -6.41 2.01 -4.34
C TYR A 61 -6.93 2.06 -5.79
N LEU A 62 -6.06 2.04 -6.81
CA LEU A 62 -6.49 2.00 -8.21
C LEU A 62 -7.06 0.62 -8.58
N GLN A 63 -6.42 -0.45 -8.15
CA GLN A 63 -6.92 -1.81 -8.39
C GLN A 63 -8.25 -2.05 -7.66
N SER A 64 -8.43 -1.50 -6.47
CA SER A 64 -9.70 -1.61 -5.74
C SER A 64 -10.88 -1.05 -6.53
N GLU A 65 -10.70 0.06 -7.26
CA GLU A 65 -11.73 0.62 -8.13
C GLU A 65 -12.08 -0.31 -9.30
N VAL A 66 -11.08 -0.97 -9.89
CA VAL A 66 -11.29 -1.91 -11.00
C VAL A 66 -12.00 -3.17 -10.51
N ILE A 67 -11.60 -3.66 -9.34
CA ILE A 67 -12.21 -4.83 -8.68
C ILE A 67 -13.70 -4.54 -8.38
N ALA A 68 -14.02 -3.38 -7.80
CA ALA A 68 -15.39 -3.01 -7.50
C ALA A 68 -16.27 -2.99 -8.76
N VAL A 69 -15.78 -2.40 -9.85
CA VAL A 69 -16.50 -2.40 -11.15
C VAL A 69 -16.71 -3.82 -11.67
N ALA A 70 -15.72 -4.70 -11.57
CA ALA A 70 -15.83 -6.10 -11.99
C ALA A 70 -16.85 -6.85 -11.12
N VAL A 71 -16.87 -6.60 -9.83
CA VAL A 71 -17.79 -7.24 -8.88
C VAL A 71 -19.24 -6.82 -9.11
N GLU A 72 -19.50 -5.55 -9.44
CA GLU A 72 -20.85 -5.11 -9.82
C GLU A 72 -21.37 -5.86 -11.05
N GLU A 73 -20.53 -6.14 -12.02
CA GLU A 73 -20.91 -6.96 -13.17
C GLU A 73 -21.19 -8.42 -12.78
N ILE A 74 -20.41 -8.98 -11.83
CA ILE A 74 -20.68 -10.32 -11.29
C ILE A 74 -22.05 -10.33 -10.61
N ARG A 75 -22.37 -9.31 -9.81
CA ARG A 75 -23.68 -9.17 -9.15
C ARG A 75 -24.81 -9.16 -10.18
N ARG A 76 -24.68 -8.36 -11.22
CA ARG A 76 -25.65 -8.28 -12.31
C ARG A 76 -25.83 -9.63 -12.99
N GLU A 77 -24.78 -10.28 -13.40
CA GLU A 77 -24.80 -11.58 -14.07
C GLU A 77 -25.46 -12.66 -13.21
N VAL A 78 -25.19 -12.68 -11.90
CA VAL A 78 -25.82 -13.61 -10.96
C VAL A 78 -27.34 -13.37 -10.87
N LEU A 79 -27.78 -12.12 -10.81
CA LEU A 79 -29.20 -11.78 -10.75
C LEU A 79 -29.91 -12.09 -12.08
N GLU A 80 -29.28 -11.82 -13.21
CA GLU A 80 -29.84 -12.16 -14.54
C GLU A 80 -30.02 -13.66 -14.70
N ARG A 81 -29.08 -14.48 -14.23
CA ARG A 81 -29.24 -15.95 -14.22
C ARG A 81 -30.35 -16.44 -13.27
N ALA A 82 -30.71 -15.66 -12.28
CA ALA A 82 -31.80 -15.97 -11.38
C ALA A 82 -33.21 -15.66 -11.96
N GLU A 83 -33.32 -14.77 -12.96
CA GLU A 83 -34.63 -14.36 -13.55
C GLU A 83 -35.52 -15.54 -13.94
N PRO A 84 -35.08 -16.56 -14.71
CA PRO A 84 -35.94 -17.66 -15.10
C PRO A 84 -36.37 -18.55 -13.94
N ILE A 85 -35.62 -18.58 -12.84
CA ILE A 85 -35.89 -19.37 -11.63
C ILE A 85 -36.94 -18.68 -10.78
N PHE A 86 -36.76 -17.39 -10.51
CA PHE A 86 -37.65 -16.58 -9.67
C PHE A 86 -38.86 -16.04 -10.44
N LYS A 87 -38.80 -16.01 -11.76
CA LYS A 87 -39.82 -15.47 -12.69
C LYS A 87 -40.11 -13.98 -12.46
N VAL A 88 -39.09 -13.24 -12.05
CA VAL A 88 -39.09 -11.79 -11.89
C VAL A 88 -37.82 -11.22 -12.54
N LYS A 89 -37.78 -9.91 -12.76
CA LYS A 89 -36.63 -9.24 -13.31
C LYS A 89 -35.52 -9.07 -12.28
N SER A 90 -34.28 -8.97 -12.75
CA SER A 90 -33.10 -8.81 -11.90
C SER A 90 -33.21 -7.59 -10.99
N GLU A 91 -33.80 -6.48 -11.47
CA GLU A 91 -34.04 -5.27 -10.69
C GLU A 91 -35.00 -5.45 -9.51
N GLU A 92 -35.83 -6.51 -9.51
CA GLU A 92 -36.77 -6.83 -8.44
C GLU A 92 -36.16 -7.76 -7.37
N MET A 93 -34.93 -8.23 -7.60
CA MET A 93 -34.20 -9.10 -6.69
C MET A 93 -33.06 -8.38 -5.98
N ASP A 94 -32.54 -9.01 -4.94
CA ASP A 94 -31.32 -8.59 -4.28
C ASP A 94 -30.53 -9.80 -3.77
N ILE A 95 -29.26 -9.59 -3.41
CA ILE A 95 -28.36 -10.63 -2.90
C ILE A 95 -27.79 -10.14 -1.57
N VAL A 96 -27.95 -10.94 -0.51
CA VAL A 96 -27.33 -10.70 0.79
C VAL A 96 -26.84 -12.04 1.34
N ASP A 97 -25.62 -12.07 1.86
CA ASP A 97 -24.99 -13.25 2.48
C ASP A 97 -25.10 -14.53 1.62
N GLY A 98 -24.91 -14.39 0.32
CA GLY A 98 -24.98 -15.51 -0.62
C GLY A 98 -26.38 -16.04 -0.90
N ARG A 99 -27.42 -15.30 -0.53
CA ARG A 99 -28.81 -15.62 -0.84
C ARG A 99 -29.44 -14.57 -1.74
N ILE A 100 -30.07 -15.04 -2.81
CA ILE A 100 -30.89 -14.22 -3.71
C ILE A 100 -32.32 -14.25 -3.20
N PHE A 101 -32.98 -13.11 -3.18
CA PHE A 101 -34.39 -13.02 -2.77
C PHE A 101 -35.13 -11.96 -3.60
N VAL A 102 -36.44 -12.12 -3.70
CA VAL A 102 -37.31 -11.13 -4.34
C VAL A 102 -37.63 -10.02 -3.32
N ARG A 103 -37.34 -8.76 -3.65
CA ARG A 103 -37.52 -7.62 -2.71
C ARG A 103 -38.95 -7.49 -2.19
N ALA A 104 -39.96 -7.75 -3.05
CA ALA A 104 -41.38 -7.70 -2.66
C ALA A 104 -41.82 -8.90 -1.82
N ASN A 105 -41.07 -10.01 -1.83
CA ASN A 105 -41.36 -11.23 -1.07
C ASN A 105 -40.05 -11.92 -0.64
N PRO A 106 -39.40 -11.50 0.45
CA PRO A 106 -38.10 -12.02 0.85
C PRO A 106 -38.10 -13.53 1.21
N ASP A 107 -39.26 -14.12 1.51
CA ASP A 107 -39.38 -15.57 1.75
C ASP A 107 -39.10 -16.37 0.47
N GLN A 108 -39.36 -15.78 -0.70
CA GLN A 108 -39.00 -16.35 -1.99
C GLN A 108 -37.51 -16.16 -2.20
N SER A 109 -36.69 -17.07 -1.69
CA SER A 109 -35.23 -16.96 -1.72
C SER A 109 -34.56 -18.30 -1.98
N GLN A 110 -33.36 -18.24 -2.64
CA GLN A 110 -32.46 -19.37 -2.85
C GLN A 110 -31.01 -18.92 -2.66
N THR A 111 -30.13 -19.86 -2.37
CA THR A 111 -28.69 -19.54 -2.34
C THR A 111 -28.17 -19.30 -3.76
N VAL A 112 -27.17 -18.44 -3.91
CA VAL A 112 -26.46 -18.24 -5.18
C VAL A 112 -25.95 -19.58 -5.73
N LYS A 113 -25.49 -20.47 -4.84
CA LYS A 113 -25.04 -21.80 -5.23
C LYS A 113 -26.17 -22.61 -5.90
N GLU A 114 -27.36 -22.66 -5.29
CA GLU A 114 -28.52 -23.37 -5.85
C GLU A 114 -28.90 -22.82 -7.22
N VAL A 115 -28.95 -21.49 -7.35
CA VAL A 115 -29.29 -20.81 -8.61
C VAL A 115 -28.28 -21.15 -9.71
N LEU A 116 -26.98 -21.07 -9.42
CA LEU A 116 -25.93 -21.37 -10.40
C LEU A 116 -25.88 -22.84 -10.77
N PHE A 117 -26.29 -23.77 -9.87
CA PHE A 117 -26.34 -25.20 -10.18
C PHE A 117 -27.62 -25.64 -10.94
N GLN A 118 -28.67 -24.82 -10.91
CA GLN A 118 -29.90 -25.07 -11.69
C GLN A 118 -29.79 -24.62 -13.14
N GLY A 119 -28.87 -23.72 -13.43
CA GLY A 119 -28.56 -23.26 -14.79
C GLY A 119 -27.46 -24.07 -15.45
N ASP A 120 -27.01 -23.61 -16.59
CA ASP A 120 -25.80 -24.14 -17.22
C ASP A 120 -24.62 -23.91 -16.30
N LEU A 121 -23.84 -24.95 -16.00
CA LEU A 121 -22.63 -24.86 -15.14
C LEU A 121 -21.48 -24.12 -15.83
N VAL A 122 -21.77 -22.93 -16.36
CA VAL A 122 -20.80 -22.07 -17.02
C VAL A 122 -20.22 -21.11 -15.99
N PRO A 123 -18.89 -21.04 -15.84
CA PRO A 123 -18.26 -20.05 -14.99
C PRO A 123 -18.67 -18.63 -15.36
N ILE A 124 -18.82 -17.76 -14.40
CA ILE A 124 -18.91 -16.33 -14.64
C ILE A 124 -17.47 -15.83 -14.78
N VAL A 125 -17.15 -15.27 -15.94
CA VAL A 125 -15.84 -14.66 -16.22
C VAL A 125 -16.08 -13.20 -16.58
N ILE A 126 -15.60 -12.30 -15.73
CA ILE A 126 -15.70 -10.85 -15.93
C ILE A 126 -14.30 -10.28 -16.09
N THR A 127 -14.06 -9.60 -17.19
CA THR A 127 -12.85 -8.82 -17.42
C THR A 127 -13.21 -7.35 -17.51
N LYS A 128 -12.60 -6.54 -16.64
CA LYS A 128 -12.80 -5.08 -16.63
C LYS A 128 -11.46 -4.36 -16.63
N SER A 129 -11.45 -3.21 -17.27
CA SER A 129 -10.39 -2.22 -17.16
C SER A 129 -11.03 -0.86 -16.92
N LYS A 130 -10.39 -0.04 -16.10
CA LYS A 130 -10.83 1.33 -15.82
C LYS A 130 -9.63 2.25 -15.93
N LEU A 131 -9.80 3.35 -16.64
CA LEU A 131 -8.80 4.42 -16.60
C LEU A 131 -8.89 5.10 -15.25
N ALA A 132 -7.77 5.12 -14.54
CA ALA A 132 -7.65 5.85 -13.29
C ALA A 132 -7.92 7.34 -13.53
N ASN A 133 -8.78 7.92 -12.70
CA ASN A 133 -8.95 9.36 -12.70
C ASN A 133 -7.88 9.99 -11.83
N ALA A 134 -6.79 10.48 -12.43
CA ALA A 134 -5.68 11.12 -11.73
C ALA A 134 -6.13 12.33 -10.85
N GLN A 135 -7.29 12.89 -11.09
CA GLN A 135 -7.87 13.95 -10.26
C GLN A 135 -8.44 13.46 -8.92
N LYS A 136 -8.58 12.15 -8.75
CA LYS A 136 -9.05 11.50 -7.52
C LYS A 136 -7.92 10.88 -6.69
N THR A 137 -6.67 11.20 -6.98
CA THR A 137 -5.56 10.73 -6.14
C THR A 137 -5.67 11.36 -4.76
N GLY A 138 -5.96 10.55 -3.78
CA GLY A 138 -5.94 10.97 -2.40
C GLY A 138 -4.50 11.25 -1.95
N VAL A 139 -4.31 12.36 -1.23
CA VAL A 139 -3.00 12.69 -0.67
C VAL A 139 -2.96 12.17 0.76
N PRO A 140 -2.07 11.20 1.08
CA PRO A 140 -1.86 10.77 2.46
C PRO A 140 -1.15 11.88 3.25
N TYR A 141 -1.36 11.90 4.55
CA TYR A 141 -0.69 12.84 5.45
C TYR A 141 0.32 12.10 6.32
N PHE A 142 1.49 12.72 6.50
CA PHE A 142 2.57 12.16 7.29
C PHE A 142 3.07 13.18 8.30
N ALA A 143 3.42 12.70 9.50
CA ALA A 143 4.12 13.46 10.51
C ALA A 143 5.11 12.53 11.22
N ASN A 144 6.40 12.92 11.26
CA ASN A 144 7.44 12.14 11.90
C ASN A 144 8.09 12.94 13.01
N PHE A 145 8.43 12.26 14.10
CA PHE A 145 9.18 12.79 15.22
C PHE A 145 10.39 11.91 15.47
N ALA A 146 11.50 12.52 15.84
CA ALA A 146 12.75 11.83 16.10
C ALA A 146 13.36 12.26 17.42
N GLU A 147 13.92 11.30 18.15
CA GLU A 147 14.80 11.51 19.30
C GLU A 147 16.20 11.05 18.91
N VAL A 148 17.20 11.88 19.17
CA VAL A 148 18.61 11.60 18.84
C VAL A 148 19.53 11.90 20.02
N GLU A 149 20.64 11.16 20.07
CA GLU A 149 21.81 11.48 20.87
C GLU A 149 22.96 11.87 19.95
N VAL A 150 23.64 12.98 20.25
CA VAL A 150 24.78 13.45 19.46
C VAL A 150 26.02 13.52 20.34
N ASP A 151 27.00 12.66 20.05
CA ASP A 151 28.31 12.76 20.64
C ASP A 151 29.09 13.93 20.02
N THR A 152 29.22 15.00 20.75
CA THR A 152 29.88 16.21 20.26
C THR A 152 31.39 16.08 20.12
N ASP A 153 32.03 15.08 20.68
CA ASP A 153 33.48 14.87 20.59
C ASP A 153 33.86 14.03 19.35
N THR A 154 33.00 13.11 18.97
CA THR A 154 33.22 12.26 17.79
C THR A 154 32.38 12.67 16.58
N GLY A 155 31.30 13.43 16.79
CA GLY A 155 30.32 13.78 15.75
C GLY A 155 29.34 12.64 15.43
N LYS A 156 29.35 11.54 16.18
CA LYS A 156 28.41 10.43 16.00
C LYS A 156 26.98 10.86 16.37
N VAL A 157 26.03 10.45 15.56
CA VAL A 157 24.60 10.61 15.82
C VAL A 157 23.96 9.24 15.96
N ASP A 158 23.33 8.99 17.10
CA ASP A 158 22.50 7.82 17.34
C ASP A 158 21.05 8.27 17.35
N VAL A 159 20.22 7.70 16.46
CA VAL A 159 18.78 7.88 16.50
C VAL A 159 18.23 6.88 17.51
N LEU A 160 17.54 7.36 18.53
CA LEU A 160 17.05 6.54 19.63
C LEU A 160 15.61 6.08 19.39
N HIS A 161 14.78 6.97 18.88
CA HIS A 161 13.35 6.73 18.69
C HIS A 161 12.79 7.50 17.49
N LEU A 162 11.92 6.85 16.73
CA LEU A 162 11.15 7.46 15.63
C LEU A 162 9.66 7.17 15.84
N VAL A 163 8.84 8.21 15.86
CA VAL A 163 7.39 8.08 15.81
C VAL A 163 6.92 8.50 14.43
N VAL A 164 6.17 7.62 13.79
CA VAL A 164 5.71 7.80 12.41
C VAL A 164 4.21 7.75 12.37
N ILE A 165 3.59 8.88 12.07
CA ILE A 165 2.14 9.01 11.98
C ILE A 165 1.75 9.13 10.52
N ASN A 166 0.82 8.31 10.09
CA ASN A 166 0.28 8.37 8.75
C ASN A 166 -1.24 8.30 8.76
N ASP A 167 -1.88 9.19 7.99
CA ASP A 167 -3.29 9.08 7.64
C ASP A 167 -3.39 8.70 6.15
N CYS A 168 -3.64 7.44 5.90
CA CYS A 168 -3.80 6.88 4.57
C CYS A 168 -5.28 6.62 4.21
N GLY A 169 -6.19 7.23 4.94
CA GLY A 169 -7.60 6.90 4.84
C GLY A 169 -7.88 5.51 5.41
N THR A 170 -8.67 4.71 4.73
CA THR A 170 -8.95 3.35 5.20
C THR A 170 -7.72 2.45 5.10
N VAL A 171 -7.33 1.84 6.22
CA VAL A 171 -6.22 0.89 6.28
C VAL A 171 -6.68 -0.48 5.76
N MET A 172 -6.39 -0.77 4.50
CA MET A 172 -6.82 -2.02 3.86
C MET A 172 -6.10 -3.27 4.40
N PHE A 173 -4.83 -3.12 4.80
CA PHE A 173 -4.00 -4.20 5.34
C PHE A 173 -3.07 -3.65 6.41
N ALA A 174 -3.47 -3.74 7.68
CA ALA A 174 -2.80 -3.07 8.79
C ALA A 174 -1.32 -3.46 8.95
N SER A 175 -1.02 -4.76 9.03
CA SER A 175 0.37 -5.21 9.20
C SER A 175 1.27 -4.88 8.01
N GLY A 176 0.72 -4.85 6.78
CA GLY A 176 1.45 -4.38 5.61
C GLY A 176 1.71 -2.87 5.65
N ALA A 177 0.73 -2.08 6.08
CA ALA A 177 0.86 -0.64 6.24
C ALA A 177 1.88 -0.26 7.31
N GLU A 178 1.86 -0.93 8.48
CA GLU A 178 2.86 -0.76 9.52
C GLU A 178 4.27 -1.14 9.04
N ALA A 179 4.40 -2.27 8.33
CA ALA A 179 5.66 -2.69 7.74
C ALA A 179 6.21 -1.67 6.72
N GLN A 180 5.33 -1.04 5.92
CA GLN A 180 5.73 0.04 5.02
C GLN A 180 6.20 1.28 5.78
N GLN A 181 5.55 1.64 6.89
CA GLN A 181 6.01 2.74 7.74
C GLN A 181 7.41 2.45 8.30
N VAL A 182 7.62 1.28 8.90
CA VAL A 182 8.93 0.88 9.46
C VAL A 182 9.99 0.86 8.36
N GLY A 183 9.72 0.24 7.21
CA GLY A 183 10.66 0.17 6.08
C GLY A 183 11.04 1.56 5.54
N GLY A 184 10.08 2.49 5.46
CA GLY A 184 10.34 3.87 5.06
C GLY A 184 11.27 4.61 6.05
N GLN A 185 11.15 4.32 7.36
CA GLN A 185 12.05 4.91 8.35
C GLN A 185 13.49 4.41 8.18
N VAL A 186 13.68 3.12 7.89
CA VAL A 186 15.00 2.55 7.61
C VAL A 186 15.67 3.25 6.43
N MET A 187 14.93 3.44 5.33
CA MET A 187 15.43 4.17 4.17
C MET A 187 15.74 5.63 4.50
N GLY A 188 14.83 6.33 5.17
CA GLY A 188 15.04 7.73 5.54
C GLY A 188 16.18 7.93 6.54
N LEU A 189 16.44 6.98 7.44
CA LEU A 189 17.59 6.97 8.34
C LEU A 189 18.89 6.82 7.53
N GLY A 190 18.94 5.86 6.60
CA GLY A 190 20.08 5.64 5.73
C GLY A 190 20.41 6.88 4.88
N GLU A 191 19.43 7.45 4.21
CA GLU A 191 19.56 8.69 3.43
C GLU A 191 20.09 9.84 4.29
N THR A 192 19.64 9.93 5.54
CA THR A 192 20.02 11.04 6.41
C THR A 192 21.43 10.92 6.96
N LEU A 193 21.91 9.73 7.29
CA LEU A 193 23.12 9.55 8.09
C LEU A 193 24.26 8.81 7.37
N THR A 194 23.97 7.88 6.45
CA THR A 194 24.98 6.92 5.99
C THR A 194 25.09 6.74 4.48
N GLU A 195 23.96 6.78 3.75
CA GLU A 195 23.91 6.44 2.35
C GLU A 195 24.34 7.62 1.45
N GLU A 196 25.34 7.39 0.61
CA GLU A 196 25.86 8.36 -0.35
C GLU A 196 26.49 7.65 -1.53
N ILE A 197 26.22 8.09 -2.74
CA ILE A 197 26.96 7.65 -3.93
C ILE A 197 28.11 8.63 -4.15
N ILE A 198 29.34 8.12 -4.11
CA ILE A 198 30.56 8.89 -4.34
C ILE A 198 30.99 8.67 -5.79
N TYR A 199 31.09 9.74 -6.56
CA TYR A 199 31.54 9.69 -7.95
C TYR A 199 32.97 10.17 -8.07
N ASP A 200 33.72 9.53 -8.96
CA ASP A 200 34.98 10.09 -9.44
C ASP A 200 34.70 11.37 -10.24
N GLU A 201 35.30 12.50 -9.85
CA GLU A 201 35.00 13.81 -10.43
C GLU A 201 35.40 13.94 -11.90
N ILE A 202 36.35 13.12 -12.37
CA ILE A 202 36.86 13.18 -13.75
C ILE A 202 36.07 12.27 -14.67
N THR A 203 35.81 11.06 -14.22
CA THR A 203 35.21 9.99 -15.05
C THR A 203 33.72 9.83 -14.86
N GLY A 204 33.13 10.32 -13.75
CA GLY A 204 31.75 10.12 -13.38
C GLY A 204 31.43 8.69 -12.94
N VAL A 205 32.44 7.87 -12.72
CA VAL A 205 32.24 6.46 -12.28
C VAL A 205 31.93 6.43 -10.79
N PRO A 206 30.89 5.68 -10.34
CA PRO A 206 30.65 5.48 -8.92
C PRO A 206 31.80 4.70 -8.26
N LEU A 207 32.33 5.21 -7.15
CA LEU A 207 33.47 4.62 -6.43
C LEU A 207 33.05 3.60 -5.37
N ASN A 208 31.80 3.69 -4.88
CA ASN A 208 31.25 2.88 -3.80
C ASN A 208 30.00 2.09 -4.24
N PHE A 209 30.11 1.37 -5.35
CA PHE A 209 28.99 0.66 -6.01
C PHE A 209 28.72 -0.75 -5.47
N ASN A 210 29.17 -1.07 -4.26
CA ASN A 210 29.01 -2.37 -3.63
C ASN A 210 28.56 -2.24 -2.17
N PHE A 211 28.05 -3.32 -1.57
CA PHE A 211 27.52 -3.32 -0.20
C PHE A 211 28.57 -3.18 0.91
N ILE A 212 29.87 -3.20 0.58
CA ILE A 212 30.93 -2.93 1.56
C ILE A 212 31.08 -1.41 1.73
N ASP A 213 31.02 -0.65 0.65
CA ASP A 213 31.31 0.77 0.63
C ASP A 213 30.08 1.65 0.66
N TYR A 214 28.97 1.21 0.06
CA TYR A 214 27.66 1.86 0.18
C TYR A 214 26.98 1.43 1.47
N LYS A 215 26.82 2.35 2.42
CA LYS A 215 26.47 2.04 3.81
C LYS A 215 24.94 2.07 4.05
N ILE A 216 24.27 0.98 3.72
CA ILE A 216 22.88 0.75 4.12
C ILE A 216 22.83 0.50 5.63
N PRO A 217 21.87 1.07 6.39
CA PRO A 217 21.70 0.77 7.80
C PRO A 217 21.49 -0.71 8.07
N THR A 218 22.10 -1.18 9.14
CA THR A 218 21.96 -2.57 9.62
C THR A 218 20.97 -2.64 10.78
N MET A 219 20.61 -3.85 11.21
CA MET A 219 19.76 -4.03 12.41
C MET A 219 20.36 -3.43 13.69
N ALA A 220 21.69 -3.25 13.75
CA ALA A 220 22.34 -2.62 14.87
C ALA A 220 22.19 -1.09 14.89
N ASP A 221 21.83 -0.50 13.77
CA ASP A 221 21.65 0.94 13.61
C ASP A 221 20.17 1.36 13.81
N MET A 222 19.26 0.37 13.98
CA MET A 222 17.84 0.64 14.06
C MET A 222 17.44 1.21 15.42
N PRO A 223 16.71 2.35 15.42
CA PRO A 223 16.06 2.86 16.61
C PRO A 223 14.80 2.06 16.97
N GLU A 224 14.19 2.39 18.11
CA GLU A 224 12.79 2.07 18.34
C GLU A 224 11.91 2.84 17.34
N ILE A 225 10.95 2.16 16.72
CA ILE A 225 10.05 2.77 15.73
C ILE A 225 8.60 2.49 16.10
N ASP A 226 7.82 3.57 16.31
CA ASP A 226 6.38 3.51 16.59
C ASP A 226 5.58 3.89 15.33
N PRO A 227 5.09 2.92 14.55
CA PRO A 227 4.19 3.19 13.43
C PRO A 227 2.76 3.44 13.95
N ILE A 228 2.19 4.59 13.62
CA ILE A 228 0.82 4.97 13.98
C ILE A 228 0.02 5.19 12.71
N LEU A 229 -1.05 4.42 12.54
CA LEU A 229 -2.00 4.55 11.45
C LEU A 229 -3.23 5.31 11.92
N LEU A 230 -3.61 6.34 11.18
CA LEU A 230 -4.84 7.10 11.37
C LEU A 230 -5.78 6.83 10.19
N GLU A 231 -7.09 6.87 10.47
CA GLU A 231 -8.16 6.73 9.49
C GLU A 231 -9.15 7.90 9.57
N ILE A 232 -8.61 9.11 9.76
CA ILE A 232 -9.42 10.32 9.98
C ILE A 232 -9.97 10.84 8.66
N TRP A 233 -9.10 10.93 7.65
CA TRP A 233 -9.45 11.38 6.33
C TRP A 233 -9.83 10.19 5.43
N LYS A 234 -10.81 10.39 4.53
CA LYS A 234 -11.16 9.36 3.55
C LYS A 234 -10.44 9.64 2.23
N GLY A 235 -9.63 8.67 1.81
CA GLY A 235 -8.94 8.69 0.54
C GLY A 235 -9.87 8.63 -0.68
N ALA A 236 -9.30 8.71 -1.85
CA ALA A 236 -10.04 8.72 -3.12
C ALA A 236 -10.38 7.32 -3.66
N GLY A 237 -9.75 6.26 -3.16
CA GLY A 237 -10.02 4.89 -3.57
C GLY A 237 -11.42 4.41 -3.18
N GLU A 238 -11.85 3.29 -3.75
CA GLU A 238 -13.20 2.74 -3.58
C GLU A 238 -13.60 2.57 -2.11
N TYR A 239 -12.64 2.15 -1.27
CA TYR A 239 -12.86 1.99 0.17
C TYR A 239 -12.45 3.21 1.00
N GLY A 240 -12.09 4.32 0.37
CA GLY A 240 -11.55 5.48 1.04
C GLY A 240 -10.08 5.33 1.44
N ALA A 241 -9.34 4.47 0.77
CA ALA A 241 -7.90 4.29 0.95
C ALA A 241 -7.08 5.22 0.05
N CYS A 242 -5.84 5.48 0.43
CA CYS A 242 -4.80 6.04 -0.44
C CYS A 242 -3.47 5.28 -0.22
N GLY A 243 -2.51 5.52 -1.08
CA GLY A 243 -1.22 4.84 -1.01
C GLY A 243 -0.31 5.41 0.06
N ILE A 244 0.54 4.57 0.65
CA ILE A 244 1.47 4.95 1.71
C ILE A 244 2.93 4.58 1.42
N GLY A 245 3.22 3.87 0.33
CA GLY A 245 4.54 3.28 0.10
C GLY A 245 5.68 4.29 0.16
N GLU A 246 5.68 5.25 -0.73
CA GLU A 246 6.80 6.21 -0.87
C GLU A 246 6.76 7.33 0.17
N GLY A 247 5.56 7.75 0.61
CA GLY A 247 5.41 8.86 1.55
C GLY A 247 6.03 8.60 2.93
N THR A 248 6.17 7.32 3.31
CA THR A 248 6.66 6.92 4.63
C THR A 248 8.10 7.34 4.92
N LEU A 249 8.95 7.49 3.90
CA LEU A 249 10.33 7.92 4.08
C LEU A 249 10.51 9.46 4.05
N THR A 250 9.61 10.19 3.38
CA THR A 250 9.86 11.60 3.01
C THR A 250 10.03 12.56 4.17
N CYS A 251 9.37 12.31 5.30
CA CYS A 251 9.45 13.17 6.48
C CYS A 251 10.62 12.82 7.41
N THR A 252 11.18 11.61 7.32
CA THR A 252 12.20 11.09 8.24
C THR A 252 13.48 11.90 8.24
N PRO A 253 14.08 12.23 7.07
CA PRO A 253 15.31 13.04 7.07
C PRO A 253 15.11 14.38 7.80
N ARG A 254 13.97 15.03 7.60
CA ARG A 254 13.69 16.32 8.22
C ARG A 254 13.44 16.22 9.72
N ALA A 255 12.81 15.15 10.19
CA ALA A 255 12.62 14.89 11.61
C ALA A 255 13.98 14.70 12.31
N ILE A 256 14.86 13.87 11.75
CA ILE A 256 16.22 13.63 12.28
C ILE A 256 17.05 14.92 12.25
N MET A 257 17.05 15.65 11.12
CA MET A 257 17.76 16.93 10.99
C MET A 257 17.29 17.96 12.03
N ASN A 258 16.00 18.02 12.32
CA ASN A 258 15.44 18.91 13.34
C ASN A 258 15.86 18.48 14.74
N ALA A 259 15.88 17.17 15.02
CA ALA A 259 16.34 16.64 16.31
C ALA A 259 17.84 16.94 16.54
N ILE A 260 18.69 16.76 15.51
CA ILE A 260 20.11 17.14 15.56
C ILE A 260 20.25 18.64 15.84
N TYR A 261 19.50 19.49 15.13
CA TYR A 261 19.51 20.94 15.39
C TYR A 261 19.13 21.26 16.84
N ASN A 262 18.13 20.58 17.37
CA ASN A 262 17.73 20.77 18.77
C ASN A 262 18.83 20.35 19.75
N ALA A 263 19.60 19.32 19.43
CA ALA A 263 20.66 18.80 20.27
C ALA A 263 21.92 19.71 20.28
N ILE A 264 22.33 20.25 19.11
CA ILE A 264 23.62 20.96 18.97
C ILE A 264 23.47 22.47 18.69
N GLY A 265 22.26 22.97 18.42
CA GLY A 265 21.99 24.39 18.16
C GLY A 265 22.44 24.90 16.79
N VAL A 266 22.96 24.05 15.91
CA VAL A 266 23.43 24.43 14.58
C VAL A 266 22.67 23.66 13.49
N ARG A 267 22.21 24.38 12.46
CA ARG A 267 21.48 23.78 11.34
C ARG A 267 22.44 23.20 10.32
N ILE A 268 22.26 21.91 9.98
CA ILE A 268 22.95 21.21 8.89
C ILE A 268 21.88 20.86 7.86
N ASN A 269 22.08 21.27 6.59
CA ASN A 269 21.09 21.06 5.53
C ASN A 269 21.53 20.01 4.48
N ASP A 270 22.79 19.60 4.52
CA ASP A 270 23.36 18.64 3.57
C ASP A 270 23.36 17.23 4.17
N ILE A 271 22.69 16.30 3.51
CA ILE A 271 22.70 14.87 3.84
C ILE A 271 23.70 14.13 2.92
N PRO A 272 24.21 12.96 3.36
CA PRO A 272 24.11 12.42 4.72
C PRO A 272 24.87 13.26 5.75
N ILE A 273 24.33 13.34 6.98
CA ILE A 273 24.95 14.04 8.10
C ILE A 273 26.01 13.14 8.75
N LYS A 274 27.18 13.12 8.14
CA LYS A 274 28.33 12.36 8.64
C LYS A 274 28.99 13.05 9.84
N PRO A 275 29.75 12.31 10.69
CA PRO A 275 30.42 12.84 11.87
C PRO A 275 31.23 14.11 11.63
N GLU A 276 31.96 14.18 10.49
CA GLU A 276 32.77 15.37 10.15
C GLU A 276 31.91 16.62 9.88
N LYS A 277 30.65 16.47 9.42
CA LYS A 277 29.75 17.61 9.25
C LYS A 277 29.30 18.17 10.61
N ILE A 278 29.06 17.28 11.58
CA ILE A 278 28.75 17.68 12.98
C ILE A 278 29.93 18.44 13.59
N LEU A 279 31.14 17.86 13.48
CA LEU A 279 32.35 18.48 14.06
C LEU A 279 32.67 19.84 13.42
N ARG A 280 32.49 19.99 12.10
CA ARG A 280 32.63 21.29 11.42
C ARG A 280 31.59 22.29 11.88
N ALA A 281 30.34 21.89 12.03
CA ALA A 281 29.26 22.74 12.50
C ALA A 281 29.52 23.25 13.93
N LEU A 282 30.20 22.44 14.76
CA LEU A 282 30.60 22.80 16.11
C LEU A 282 31.94 23.55 16.18
N GLY A 283 32.63 23.79 15.06
CA GLY A 283 33.92 24.46 15.01
C GLY A 283 35.08 23.65 15.60
N LYS A 284 34.98 22.32 15.60
CA LYS A 284 36.00 21.40 16.17
C LYS A 284 37.01 20.90 15.13
N VAL A 285 36.67 21.01 13.85
CA VAL A 285 37.54 20.66 12.70
C VAL A 285 37.29 21.63 11.55
#